data_ed154dbc9726dd42b4fc8fb2ec788068
#
_entry.id   ed154dbc9726dd42b4fc8fb2ec788068
#
_cell.length_a   1.000
_cell.length_b   1.000
_cell.length_c   1.000
_cell.angle_alpha   90.00
_cell.angle_beta   90.00
_cell.angle_gamma   90.00
#
_symmetry.space_group_name_H-M   'P 1'
#
loop_
_entity.id
_entity.type
_entity.pdbx_description
1 polymer ?
#
loop_
_entity_poly.entity_id
_entity_poly.type
_entity_poly.pdbx_seq_one_letter_code
_entity_poly.pdbx_strand_id
1 'polypeptide(L)'
;CNEEVFRMADEKMQSSNPLKNAEFDKAREDLFYQALVLHGSFVINSYKWRCNLYSLLAFWDNKYMPEEKELIFSHVLNSLFFLVPVVSTTFASVQKMLEYMGREQLGLLIVDEAGQAAPQCAVGALWRAKKAIIVGDPKQVEPVVTTDETLMTLYQKKCGIVSLSSYLSKSHSVQGFADLINRYGSWIGETWVGCP
;
A
#
# COMPACT_ATOMS: atom_id res chain seq x y z
N CYS A 1 -19.26 -17.87 -9.33
CA CYS A 1 -19.20 -17.59 -10.79
C CYS A 1 -20.44 -18.18 -11.42
N ASN A 2 -21.18 -17.37 -12.16
CA ASN A 2 -22.43 -17.83 -12.78
C ASN A 2 -22.05 -18.54 -14.11
N GLU A 3 -22.36 -19.83 -14.26
CA GLU A 3 -22.03 -20.62 -15.47
C GLU A 3 -22.64 -20.02 -16.76
N GLU A 4 -23.71 -19.22 -16.63
CA GLU A 4 -24.33 -18.53 -17.75
C GLU A 4 -23.40 -17.51 -18.42
N VAL A 5 -22.47 -16.90 -17.67
CA VAL A 5 -21.54 -15.91 -18.22
C VAL A 5 -20.60 -16.52 -19.24
N PHE A 6 -20.18 -17.78 -19.05
CA PHE A 6 -19.30 -18.49 -19.98
C PHE A 6 -20.01 -18.96 -21.27
N ARG A 7 -21.33 -18.82 -21.31
CA ARG A 7 -22.14 -19.16 -22.51
C ARG A 7 -22.59 -17.93 -23.30
N MET A 8 -22.23 -16.73 -22.84
CA MET A 8 -22.57 -15.48 -23.52
C MET A 8 -21.64 -15.25 -24.73
N ALA A 9 -22.17 -14.59 -25.77
CA ALA A 9 -21.34 -14.09 -26.86
C ALA A 9 -20.33 -13.06 -26.34
N ASP A 10 -19.12 -12.99 -26.91
CA ASP A 10 -17.99 -12.19 -26.44
C ASP A 10 -18.33 -10.74 -26.13
N GLU A 11 -19.15 -10.06 -26.94
CA GLU A 11 -19.59 -8.68 -26.70
C GLU A 11 -20.44 -8.53 -25.42
N LYS A 12 -21.31 -9.50 -25.14
CA LYS A 12 -22.12 -9.51 -23.94
C LYS A 12 -21.29 -9.87 -22.71
N MET A 13 -20.30 -10.73 -22.86
CA MET A 13 -19.38 -11.11 -21.79
C MET A 13 -18.51 -9.92 -21.37
N GLN A 14 -18.01 -9.12 -22.30
CA GLN A 14 -17.22 -7.92 -22.03
C GLN A 14 -18.03 -6.80 -21.36
N SER A 15 -19.32 -6.68 -21.65
CA SER A 15 -20.22 -5.69 -21.06
C SER A 15 -20.91 -6.17 -19.78
N SER A 16 -20.85 -7.45 -19.45
CA SER A 16 -21.45 -8.03 -18.26
C SER A 16 -20.47 -8.03 -17.08
N ASN A 17 -20.98 -7.77 -15.88
CA ASN A 17 -20.19 -8.02 -14.67
C ASN A 17 -20.55 -9.42 -14.13
N PRO A 18 -19.66 -10.44 -14.30
CA PRO A 18 -19.96 -11.81 -13.88
C PRO A 18 -20.07 -11.96 -12.36
N LEU A 19 -19.63 -10.96 -11.61
CA LEU A 19 -19.72 -10.93 -10.16
C LEU A 19 -20.97 -10.18 -9.65
N LYS A 20 -21.76 -9.59 -10.56
CA LYS A 20 -22.98 -8.86 -10.18
C LYS A 20 -24.13 -9.84 -9.98
N ASN A 21 -24.49 -10.06 -8.72
CA ASN A 21 -25.65 -10.82 -8.29
C ASN A 21 -26.37 -10.04 -7.21
N ALA A 22 -27.62 -9.65 -7.47
CA ALA A 22 -28.40 -8.80 -6.56
C ALA A 22 -28.59 -9.41 -5.16
N GLU A 23 -28.77 -10.73 -5.06
CA GLU A 23 -28.90 -11.41 -3.77
C GLU A 23 -27.58 -11.41 -3.00
N PHE A 24 -26.48 -11.68 -3.71
CA PHE A 24 -25.14 -11.65 -3.14
C PHE A 24 -24.73 -10.24 -2.69
N ASP A 25 -25.03 -9.22 -3.51
CA ASP A 25 -24.76 -7.82 -3.18
C ASP A 25 -25.55 -7.40 -1.93
N LYS A 26 -26.84 -7.76 -1.87
CA LYS A 26 -27.67 -7.51 -0.68
C LYS A 26 -27.12 -8.21 0.56
N ALA A 27 -26.72 -9.47 0.45
CA ALA A 27 -26.15 -10.20 1.58
C ALA A 27 -24.84 -9.56 2.07
N ARG A 28 -24.01 -9.05 1.16
CA ARG A 28 -22.77 -8.29 1.50
C ARG A 28 -23.09 -6.98 2.21
N GLU A 29 -24.08 -6.24 1.73
CA GLU A 29 -24.53 -4.98 2.37
C GLU A 29 -25.06 -5.24 3.77
N ASP A 30 -25.90 -6.25 3.95
CA ASP A 30 -26.44 -6.64 5.25
C ASP A 30 -25.33 -7.07 6.22
N LEU A 31 -24.35 -7.85 5.75
CA LEU A 31 -23.19 -8.25 6.54
C LEU A 31 -22.35 -7.02 6.94
N PHE A 32 -22.10 -6.12 6.02
CA PHE A 32 -21.36 -4.89 6.28
C PHE A 32 -22.07 -4.03 7.35
N TYR A 33 -23.37 -3.86 7.23
CA TYR A 33 -24.17 -3.13 8.22
C TYR A 33 -24.08 -3.76 9.62
N GLN A 34 -24.24 -5.09 9.71
CA GLN A 34 -24.12 -5.79 11.00
C GLN A 34 -22.70 -5.68 11.58
N ALA A 35 -21.67 -5.72 10.74
CA ALA A 35 -20.30 -5.51 11.16
C ALA A 35 -20.08 -4.10 11.71
N LEU A 36 -20.67 -3.07 11.10
CA LEU A 36 -20.61 -1.69 11.61
C LEU A 36 -21.29 -1.55 12.97
N VAL A 37 -22.46 -2.17 13.15
CA VAL A 37 -23.20 -2.15 14.44
C VAL A 37 -22.35 -2.84 15.53
N LEU A 38 -21.78 -4.00 15.24
CA LEU A 38 -20.89 -4.71 16.16
C LEU A 38 -19.65 -3.89 16.53
N HIS A 39 -19.02 -3.30 15.52
CA HIS A 39 -17.86 -2.44 15.67
C HIS A 39 -18.17 -1.22 16.56
N GLY A 40 -19.26 -0.51 16.28
CA GLY A 40 -19.72 0.61 17.10
C GLY A 40 -19.98 0.21 18.55
N SER A 41 -20.62 -0.94 18.75
CA SER A 41 -20.87 -1.49 20.09
C SER A 41 -19.58 -1.80 20.85
N PHE A 42 -18.56 -2.35 20.17
CA PHE A 42 -17.26 -2.58 20.76
C PHE A 42 -16.57 -1.28 21.17
N VAL A 43 -16.57 -0.28 20.29
CA VAL A 43 -15.99 1.06 20.55
C VAL A 43 -16.56 1.70 21.79
N ILE A 44 -17.90 1.65 21.93
CA ILE A 44 -18.62 2.27 23.06
C ILE A 44 -18.35 1.52 24.36
N ASN A 45 -18.31 0.20 24.35
CA ASN A 45 -18.27 -0.62 25.55
C ASN A 45 -16.84 -0.99 26.01
N SER A 46 -15.82 -0.90 25.14
CA SER A 46 -14.44 -1.25 25.50
C SER A 46 -13.71 -0.11 26.19
N TYR A 47 -13.62 -0.17 27.51
CA TYR A 47 -12.83 0.81 28.29
C TYR A 47 -11.34 0.81 27.90
N LYS A 48 -10.73 -0.38 27.79
CA LYS A 48 -9.30 -0.52 27.44
C LYS A 48 -8.97 0.12 26.10
N TRP A 49 -9.83 -0.09 25.12
CA TRP A 49 -9.65 0.49 23.79
C TRP A 49 -9.74 2.03 23.81
N ARG A 50 -10.70 2.59 24.56
CA ARG A 50 -10.78 4.05 24.75
C ARG A 50 -9.55 4.63 25.44
N CYS A 51 -8.95 3.91 26.41
CA CYS A 51 -7.70 4.32 27.03
C CYS A 51 -6.56 4.41 25.99
N ASN A 52 -6.48 3.47 25.02
CA ASN A 52 -5.49 3.55 23.96
C ASN A 52 -5.69 4.77 23.05
N LEU A 53 -6.93 5.19 22.82
CA LEU A 53 -7.18 6.44 22.08
C LEU A 53 -6.71 7.68 22.84
N TYR A 54 -6.90 7.74 24.15
CA TYR A 54 -6.32 8.82 24.95
C TYR A 54 -4.79 8.82 24.91
N SER A 55 -4.17 7.64 24.90
CA SER A 55 -2.73 7.50 24.68
C SER A 55 -2.29 8.02 23.30
N LEU A 56 -3.08 7.78 22.25
CA LEU A 56 -2.81 8.34 20.92
C LEU A 56 -2.88 9.87 20.93
N LEU A 57 -3.88 10.46 21.59
CA LEU A 57 -3.99 11.92 21.71
C LEU A 57 -2.79 12.48 22.47
N ALA A 58 -2.40 11.84 23.59
CA ALA A 58 -1.23 12.23 24.36
C ALA A 58 0.07 12.10 23.55
N PHE A 59 0.15 11.10 22.64
CA PHE A 59 1.26 10.95 21.71
C PHE A 59 1.37 12.14 20.75
N TRP A 60 0.28 12.56 20.15
CA TRP A 60 0.24 13.72 19.26
C TRP A 60 0.52 15.04 19.98
N ASP A 61 0.10 15.16 21.23
CA ASP A 61 0.41 16.31 22.09
C ASP A 61 1.87 16.31 22.60
N ASN A 62 2.71 15.40 22.14
CA ASN A 62 4.12 15.26 22.57
C ASN A 62 4.32 15.09 24.08
N LYS A 63 3.39 14.38 24.75
CA LYS A 63 3.45 14.13 26.20
C LYS A 63 4.36 12.95 26.59
N TYR A 64 4.87 12.20 25.60
CA TYR A 64 5.76 11.05 25.80
C TYR A 64 7.21 11.41 25.46
N MET A 65 8.15 10.79 26.18
CA MET A 65 9.56 10.82 25.83
C MET A 65 9.84 10.04 24.54
N PRO A 66 10.93 10.33 23.78
CA PRO A 66 11.23 9.65 22.52
C PRO A 66 11.27 8.12 22.64
N GLU A 67 11.90 7.59 23.68
CA GLU A 67 12.02 6.14 23.93
C GLU A 67 10.65 5.50 24.19
N GLU A 68 9.78 6.18 24.91
CA GLU A 68 8.40 5.72 25.15
C GLU A 68 7.60 5.72 23.85
N LYS A 69 7.81 6.71 22.98
CA LYS A 69 7.15 6.78 21.67
C LYS A 69 7.46 5.59 20.81
N GLU A 70 8.69 5.13 20.73
CA GLU A 70 9.07 3.93 19.96
C GLU A 70 8.34 2.68 20.45
N LEU A 71 8.18 2.54 21.76
CA LEU A 71 7.53 1.37 22.36
C LEU A 71 6.02 1.32 22.13
N ILE A 72 5.34 2.48 22.20
CA ILE A 72 3.88 2.53 22.19
C ILE A 72 3.28 2.83 20.81
N PHE A 73 4.06 3.40 19.88
CA PHE A 73 3.54 3.94 18.63
C PHE A 73 2.72 2.94 17.82
N SER A 74 3.23 1.74 17.62
CA SER A 74 2.52 0.72 16.84
C SER A 74 1.20 0.30 17.50
N HIS A 75 1.15 0.26 18.83
CA HIS A 75 -0.06 -0.12 19.56
C HIS A 75 -1.13 0.98 19.52
N VAL A 76 -0.74 2.24 19.70
CA VAL A 76 -1.70 3.34 19.61
C VAL A 76 -2.17 3.58 18.19
N LEU A 77 -1.30 3.38 17.19
CA LEU A 77 -1.66 3.46 15.79
C LEU A 77 -2.60 2.34 15.37
N ASN A 78 -2.42 1.12 15.88
CA ASN A 78 -3.38 0.02 15.68
C ASN A 78 -4.76 0.35 16.23
N SER A 79 -4.83 1.08 17.34
CA SER A 79 -6.11 1.56 17.89
C SER A 79 -6.75 2.62 16.99
N LEU A 80 -5.95 3.47 16.34
CA LEU A 80 -6.44 4.39 15.30
C LEU A 80 -6.97 3.62 14.09
N PHE A 81 -6.22 2.66 13.58
CA PHE A 81 -6.62 1.86 12.41
C PHE A 81 -7.87 1.01 12.66
N PHE A 82 -8.17 0.71 13.91
CA PHE A 82 -9.43 0.08 14.26
C PHE A 82 -10.63 1.01 14.00
N LEU A 83 -10.49 2.33 14.14
CA LEU A 83 -11.53 3.32 13.80
C LEU A 83 -11.47 3.75 12.34
N VAL A 84 -10.27 4.03 11.87
CA VAL A 84 -9.98 4.57 10.55
C VAL A 84 -9.06 3.56 9.85
N PRO A 85 -9.62 2.51 9.25
CA PRO A 85 -8.83 1.37 8.74
C PRO A 85 -7.93 1.73 7.56
N VAL A 86 -8.21 2.85 6.89
CA VAL A 86 -7.42 3.33 5.75
C VAL A 86 -6.98 4.76 6.01
N VAL A 87 -5.68 5.00 5.93
CA VAL A 87 -5.07 6.33 6.03
C VAL A 87 -4.19 6.53 4.81
N SER A 88 -4.34 7.64 4.11
CA SER A 88 -3.51 7.98 2.95
C SER A 88 -2.50 9.07 3.29
N THR A 89 -1.34 8.98 2.63
CA THR A 89 -0.27 9.96 2.75
C THR A 89 0.60 9.95 1.49
N THR A 90 1.44 10.96 1.30
CA THR A 90 2.43 10.97 0.23
C THR A 90 3.75 10.35 0.68
N PHE A 91 4.59 9.91 -0.25
CA PHE A 91 5.94 9.43 0.09
C PHE A 91 6.78 10.48 0.80
N ALA A 92 6.59 11.76 0.51
CA ALA A 92 7.28 12.86 1.21
C ALA A 92 6.90 12.95 2.70
N SER A 93 5.68 12.58 3.04
CA SER A 93 5.14 12.69 4.41
C SER A 93 5.18 11.38 5.19
N VAL A 94 5.26 10.22 4.51
CA VAL A 94 5.19 8.90 5.15
C VAL A 94 6.27 8.68 6.20
N GLN A 95 7.48 9.19 5.94
CA GLN A 95 8.59 9.06 6.88
C GLN A 95 8.26 9.72 8.22
N LYS A 96 7.74 10.95 8.19
CA LYS A 96 7.35 11.68 9.42
C LYS A 96 6.13 11.05 10.08
N MET A 97 5.13 10.63 9.28
CA MET A 97 3.90 10.04 9.80
C MET A 97 4.16 8.71 10.52
N LEU A 98 5.12 7.92 10.03
CA LEU A 98 5.45 6.59 10.55
C LEU A 98 6.86 6.56 11.19
N GLU A 99 7.33 7.68 11.73
CA GLU A 99 8.70 7.86 12.23
C GLU A 99 9.08 6.78 13.25
N TYR A 100 8.18 6.49 14.19
CA TYR A 100 8.41 5.52 15.26
C TYR A 100 7.95 4.10 14.92
N MET A 101 7.58 3.84 13.66
CA MET A 101 7.17 2.51 13.23
C MET A 101 8.37 1.71 12.73
N GLY A 102 8.59 0.55 13.33
CA GLY A 102 9.64 -0.37 12.94
C GLY A 102 9.29 -1.22 11.71
N ARG A 103 10.20 -2.13 11.40
CA ARG A 103 10.06 -3.09 10.28
C ARG A 103 8.81 -3.95 10.43
N GLU A 104 8.07 -4.12 9.34
CA GLU A 104 6.93 -5.04 9.22
C GLU A 104 5.81 -4.85 10.28
N GLN A 105 5.67 -3.63 10.80
CA GLN A 105 4.61 -3.30 11.76
C GLN A 105 3.31 -2.85 11.09
N LEU A 106 3.36 -2.38 9.84
CA LEU A 106 2.18 -2.04 9.05
C LEU A 106 1.62 -3.30 8.38
N GLY A 107 0.33 -3.57 8.54
CA GLY A 107 -0.30 -4.78 8.01
C GLY A 107 -0.32 -4.83 6.49
N LEU A 108 -0.79 -3.76 5.85
CA LEU A 108 -0.91 -3.63 4.40
C LEU A 108 -0.55 -2.21 3.96
N LEU A 109 0.26 -2.11 2.93
CA LEU A 109 0.55 -0.89 2.19
C LEU A 109 -0.09 -0.99 0.81
N ILE A 110 -0.80 0.05 0.39
CA ILE A 110 -1.25 0.20 -0.98
C ILE A 110 -0.54 1.41 -1.56
N VAL A 111 0.21 1.20 -2.63
CA VAL A 111 0.87 2.28 -3.39
C VAL A 111 0.08 2.49 -4.66
N ASP A 112 -0.57 3.64 -4.74
CA ASP A 112 -1.30 4.07 -5.92
C ASP A 112 -0.42 4.97 -6.79
N GLU A 113 -0.66 5.00 -8.12
CA GLU A 113 0.15 5.73 -9.09
C GLU A 113 1.65 5.36 -9.04
N ALA A 114 1.93 4.09 -8.81
CA ALA A 114 3.29 3.59 -8.62
C ALA A 114 4.19 3.74 -9.85
N GLY A 115 3.60 3.91 -11.04
CA GLY A 115 4.31 4.22 -12.28
C GLY A 115 5.05 5.57 -12.23
N GLN A 116 4.53 6.52 -11.47
CA GLN A 116 5.10 7.87 -11.32
C GLN A 116 6.09 7.99 -10.16
N ALA A 117 6.19 6.97 -9.32
CA ALA A 117 6.99 7.01 -8.11
C ALA A 117 8.40 6.45 -8.32
N ALA A 118 9.42 7.22 -7.94
CA ALA A 118 10.80 6.75 -7.94
C ALA A 118 11.00 5.70 -6.84
N PRO A 119 11.70 4.58 -7.10
CA PRO A 119 11.81 3.45 -6.18
C PRO A 119 12.33 3.81 -4.80
N GLN A 120 13.32 4.71 -4.72
CA GLN A 120 13.91 5.16 -3.46
C GLN A 120 12.90 5.84 -2.54
N CYS A 121 11.84 6.45 -3.08
CA CYS A 121 10.80 7.12 -2.29
C CYS A 121 9.92 6.10 -1.53
N ALA A 122 9.75 4.90 -2.07
CA ALA A 122 8.89 3.87 -1.51
C ALA A 122 9.59 3.00 -0.45
N VAL A 123 10.93 2.97 -0.41
CA VAL A 123 11.72 2.06 0.45
C VAL A 123 11.28 2.13 1.90
N GLY A 124 11.14 3.35 2.45
CA GLY A 124 10.78 3.53 3.84
C GLY A 124 9.37 3.02 4.19
N ALA A 125 8.41 3.16 3.28
CA ALA A 125 7.06 2.64 3.43
C ALA A 125 7.02 1.10 3.29
N LEU A 126 7.69 0.58 2.27
CA LEU A 126 7.79 -0.87 2.01
C LEU A 126 8.47 -1.62 3.16
N TRP A 127 9.54 -1.05 3.72
CA TRP A 127 10.26 -1.65 4.86
C TRP A 127 9.35 -1.82 6.09
N ARG A 128 8.39 -0.92 6.28
CA ARG A 128 7.47 -0.94 7.41
C ARG A 128 6.28 -1.88 7.20
N ALA A 129 6.02 -2.30 5.97
CA ALA A 129 4.84 -3.08 5.62
C ALA A 129 5.11 -4.59 5.60
N LYS A 130 4.16 -5.38 6.08
CA LYS A 130 4.18 -6.85 5.95
C LYS A 130 3.83 -7.29 4.53
N LYS A 131 2.91 -6.56 3.90
CA LYS A 131 2.43 -6.81 2.54
C LYS A 131 2.28 -5.48 1.83
N ALA A 132 2.53 -5.47 0.53
CA ALA A 132 2.31 -4.31 -0.32
C ALA A 132 1.51 -4.71 -1.57
N ILE A 133 0.58 -3.84 -1.95
CA ILE A 133 -0.11 -3.88 -3.23
C ILE A 133 0.37 -2.65 -3.99
N ILE A 134 0.96 -2.88 -5.16
CA ILE A 134 1.48 -1.83 -6.02
C ILE A 134 0.53 -1.69 -7.18
N VAL A 135 -0.05 -0.50 -7.33
CA VAL A 135 -1.03 -0.17 -8.38
C VAL A 135 -0.50 1.00 -9.18
N GLY A 136 -0.46 0.85 -10.48
CA GLY A 136 -0.03 1.90 -11.39
C GLY A 136 -0.24 1.48 -12.84
N ASP A 137 -0.16 2.45 -13.74
CA ASP A 137 -0.19 2.21 -15.17
C ASP A 137 1.24 2.34 -15.74
N PRO A 138 1.82 1.25 -16.28
CA PRO A 138 3.17 1.27 -16.81
C PRO A 138 3.33 2.15 -18.06
N LYS A 139 2.24 2.64 -18.66
CA LYS A 139 2.23 3.52 -19.83
C LYS A 139 2.00 4.99 -19.50
N GLN A 140 1.80 5.31 -18.22
CA GLN A 140 1.73 6.69 -17.77
C GLN A 140 3.12 7.32 -17.64
N VAL A 141 3.14 8.56 -17.16
CA VAL A 141 4.37 9.36 -17.02
C VAL A 141 5.38 8.67 -16.12
N GLU A 142 6.61 8.53 -16.60
CA GLU A 142 7.74 8.00 -15.84
C GLU A 142 8.11 8.89 -14.65
N PRO A 143 8.78 8.34 -13.61
CA PRO A 143 9.24 9.13 -12.49
C PRO A 143 10.20 10.24 -12.91
N VAL A 144 9.98 11.45 -12.42
CA VAL A 144 10.93 12.54 -12.62
C VAL A 144 12.12 12.34 -11.69
N VAL A 145 13.25 11.89 -12.26
CA VAL A 145 14.52 11.72 -11.52
C VAL A 145 15.42 12.90 -11.83
N THR A 146 15.66 13.75 -10.83
CA THR A 146 16.51 14.93 -10.94
C THR A 146 17.99 14.66 -10.67
N THR A 147 18.34 13.47 -10.20
CA THR A 147 19.72 13.10 -9.87
C THR A 147 20.53 12.84 -11.14
N ASP A 148 21.72 13.43 -11.21
CA ASP A 148 22.65 13.24 -12.31
C ASP A 148 23.12 11.77 -12.41
N GLU A 149 23.18 11.24 -13.63
CA GLU A 149 23.60 9.85 -13.88
C GLU A 149 25.05 9.58 -13.46
N THR A 150 25.90 10.57 -13.59
CA THR A 150 27.30 10.46 -13.18
C THR A 150 27.39 10.25 -11.67
N LEU A 151 26.60 11.00 -10.91
CA LEU A 151 26.53 10.89 -9.47
C LEU A 151 25.96 9.52 -9.05
N MET A 152 24.91 9.05 -9.71
CA MET A 152 24.35 7.72 -9.46
C MET A 152 25.36 6.61 -9.73
N THR A 153 26.14 6.70 -10.82
CA THR A 153 27.20 5.75 -11.15
C THR A 153 28.32 5.75 -10.10
N LEU A 154 28.68 6.91 -9.57
CA LEU A 154 29.67 7.03 -8.50
C LEU A 154 29.19 6.37 -7.21
N TYR A 155 27.92 6.56 -6.83
CA TYR A 155 27.34 5.88 -5.67
C TYR A 155 27.25 4.36 -5.87
N GLN A 156 26.91 3.89 -7.07
CA GLN A 156 26.92 2.46 -7.40
C GLN A 156 28.31 1.84 -7.13
N LYS A 157 29.35 2.46 -7.69
CA LYS A 157 30.73 2.00 -7.50
C LYS A 157 31.13 2.02 -6.03
N LYS A 158 30.79 3.09 -5.30
CA LYS A 158 31.09 3.24 -3.87
C LYS A 158 30.40 2.18 -3.01
N CYS A 159 29.18 1.78 -3.39
CA CYS A 159 28.40 0.75 -2.67
C CYS A 159 28.71 -0.68 -3.15
N GLY A 160 29.65 -0.88 -4.09
CA GLY A 160 30.01 -2.20 -4.62
C GLY A 160 28.91 -2.86 -5.46
N ILE A 161 27.97 -2.09 -6.00
CA ILE A 161 26.83 -2.59 -6.78
C ILE A 161 27.27 -2.69 -8.25
N VAL A 162 27.87 -3.82 -8.64
CA VAL A 162 28.47 -3.98 -9.98
C VAL A 162 27.47 -4.45 -11.04
N SER A 163 26.36 -5.11 -10.66
CA SER A 163 25.46 -5.77 -11.61
C SER A 163 24.02 -5.23 -11.63
N LEU A 164 23.73 -4.15 -10.91
CA LEU A 164 22.38 -3.58 -10.80
C LEU A 164 22.15 -2.36 -11.69
N SER A 165 22.90 -2.23 -12.79
CA SER A 165 22.73 -1.11 -13.74
C SER A 165 21.30 -0.99 -14.26
N SER A 166 20.59 -2.11 -14.41
CA SER A 166 19.18 -2.16 -14.80
C SER A 166 18.22 -1.63 -13.73
N TYR A 167 18.60 -1.66 -12.44
CA TYR A 167 17.75 -1.21 -11.34
C TYR A 167 17.89 0.28 -11.01
N LEU A 168 18.88 0.95 -11.57
CA LEU A 168 19.18 2.36 -11.30
C LEU A 168 18.95 3.25 -12.53
N SER A 169 18.35 2.71 -13.59
CA SER A 169 18.01 3.54 -14.75
C SER A 169 16.92 4.54 -14.40
N LYS A 170 16.93 5.70 -15.05
CA LYS A 170 15.92 6.75 -14.86
C LYS A 170 14.49 6.28 -15.17
N SER A 171 14.35 5.19 -15.93
CA SER A 171 13.09 4.62 -16.39
C SER A 171 12.42 3.65 -15.41
N HIS A 172 13.05 3.33 -14.26
CA HIS A 172 12.44 2.39 -13.32
C HIS A 172 11.60 3.10 -12.26
N SER A 173 10.31 2.77 -12.26
CA SER A 173 9.34 3.17 -11.25
C SER A 173 9.16 2.09 -10.17
N VAL A 174 8.43 2.41 -9.11
CA VAL A 174 7.98 1.43 -8.10
C VAL A 174 7.15 0.32 -8.76
N GLN A 175 6.32 0.68 -9.75
CA GLN A 175 5.57 -0.28 -10.56
C GLN A 175 6.49 -1.22 -11.32
N GLY A 176 7.48 -0.69 -12.02
CA GLY A 176 8.44 -1.50 -12.79
C GLY A 176 9.19 -2.52 -11.93
N PHE A 177 9.55 -2.16 -10.68
CA PHE A 177 10.14 -3.11 -9.74
C PHE A 177 9.14 -4.18 -9.28
N ALA A 178 7.89 -3.81 -9.04
CA ALA A 178 6.86 -4.78 -8.68
C ALA A 178 6.62 -5.79 -9.83
N ASP A 179 6.60 -5.31 -11.07
CA ASP A 179 6.44 -6.15 -12.26
C ASP A 179 7.60 -7.15 -12.41
N LEU A 180 8.84 -6.74 -12.16
CA LEU A 180 10.01 -7.62 -12.21
C LEU A 180 9.97 -8.76 -11.18
N ILE A 181 9.32 -8.55 -10.05
CA ILE A 181 9.20 -9.55 -8.96
C ILE A 181 8.06 -10.53 -9.25
N ASN A 182 7.03 -10.09 -9.98
CA ASN A 182 5.87 -10.92 -10.28
C ASN A 182 6.22 -12.07 -11.20
N ARG A 183 5.88 -13.30 -10.78
CA ARG A 183 6.14 -14.52 -11.53
C ARG A 183 5.21 -14.67 -12.73
N TYR A 184 4.02 -14.12 -12.65
CA TYR A 184 2.99 -14.19 -13.67
C TYR A 184 2.75 -12.79 -14.22
N GLY A 185 2.46 -12.70 -15.51
CA GLY A 185 2.22 -11.44 -16.19
C GLY A 185 2.00 -11.61 -17.67
N SER A 186 1.90 -10.50 -18.37
CA SER A 186 1.71 -10.45 -19.83
C SER A 186 2.60 -9.38 -20.44
N TRP A 187 3.01 -9.59 -21.68
CA TRP A 187 3.71 -8.60 -22.48
C TRP A 187 2.71 -7.64 -23.14
N ILE A 188 2.85 -6.34 -22.87
CA ILE A 188 2.10 -5.29 -23.56
C ILE A 188 3.09 -4.49 -24.40
N GLY A 189 3.23 -4.86 -25.67
CA GLY A 189 4.33 -4.37 -26.51
C GLY A 189 5.66 -4.92 -26.02
N GLU A 190 6.61 -4.03 -25.70
CA GLU A 190 7.93 -4.37 -25.14
C GLU A 190 7.97 -4.36 -23.59
N THR A 191 6.87 -4.01 -22.94
CA THR A 191 6.80 -3.89 -21.49
C THR A 191 6.20 -5.14 -20.86
N TRP A 192 6.91 -5.75 -19.91
CA TRP A 192 6.36 -6.79 -19.06
C TRP A 192 5.49 -6.16 -17.98
N VAL A 193 4.27 -6.61 -17.85
CA VAL A 193 3.32 -6.19 -16.81
C VAL A 193 3.00 -7.39 -15.95
N GLY A 194 3.39 -7.33 -14.69
CA GLY A 194 3.16 -8.37 -13.70
C GLY A 194 1.68 -8.43 -13.31
N CYS A 195 1.15 -9.64 -13.15
CA CYS A 195 -0.18 -9.89 -12.63
C CYS A 195 -0.05 -10.51 -11.23
N PRO A 196 -0.67 -9.92 -10.19
CA PRO A 196 -0.58 -10.41 -8.82
C PRO A 196 -1.33 -11.73 -8.59
#